data_2ea4568f64d9b15ced30f06ad6a76914
#
_entry.id   2ea4568f64d9b15ced30f06ad6a76914
#
_cell.length_a   1.000
_cell.length_b   1.000
_cell.length_c   1.000
_cell.angle_alpha   90.00
_cell.angle_beta   90.00
_cell.angle_gamma   90.00
#
_symmetry.space_group_name_H-M   'P 1'
#
loop_
_entity.id
_entity.type
_entity.pdbx_description
1 polymer ?
#
loop_
_entity_poly.entity_id
_entity_poly.type
_entity_poly.pdbx_seq_one_letter_code
_entity_poly.pdbx_strand_id
1 'polypeptide(L)'
;MTFSMKVLGTLTAAMFLTTGLAIAGPEKDPIPSRVPADKRSEAKKDKTPLYDKAEEASPEIVAAGKAIFEGKGTCVNCHGKEGNGQGPAGAVLTPGPRDFTNCKFHKKRKDGELMWVIKNGSPGTGMVPLVPATISEEDAWKVIAYERSFCKE
;
A
#
# COMPACT_ATOMS: atom_id res chain seq x y z
N MET A 1 -24.11 61.39 -62.01
CA MET A 1 -24.34 61.12 -60.57
C MET A 1 -24.32 59.64 -60.37
N THR A 2 -23.16 59.11 -59.91
CA THR A 2 -22.93 57.67 -59.71
C THR A 2 -22.79 57.39 -58.20
N PHE A 3 -23.77 56.68 -57.64
CA PHE A 3 -23.74 56.29 -56.27
C PHE A 3 -23.00 54.98 -56.17
N SER A 4 -21.86 54.99 -55.44
CA SER A 4 -21.07 53.80 -55.14
C SER A 4 -21.53 53.23 -53.80
N MET A 5 -22.16 52.07 -53.85
CA MET A 5 -22.49 51.28 -52.61
C MET A 5 -21.32 50.43 -52.22
N LYS A 6 -20.67 50.75 -51.03
CA LYS A 6 -19.69 49.91 -50.38
C LYS A 6 -20.42 48.83 -49.60
N VAL A 7 -20.26 47.58 -50.00
CA VAL A 7 -20.72 46.43 -49.26
C VAL A 7 -19.65 46.13 -48.23
N LEU A 8 -19.99 46.27 -46.93
CA LEU A 8 -19.16 45.94 -45.80
C LEU A 8 -19.38 44.46 -45.45
N GLY A 9 -18.44 43.63 -45.83
CA GLY A 9 -18.48 42.20 -45.49
C GLY A 9 -17.97 42.01 -44.07
N THR A 10 -18.87 41.60 -43.18
CA THR A 10 -18.52 41.16 -41.82
C THR A 10 -18.01 39.72 -41.85
N LEU A 11 -16.69 39.53 -41.62
CA LEU A 11 -16.09 38.22 -41.40
C LEU A 11 -16.42 37.78 -39.96
N THR A 12 -17.33 36.85 -39.79
CA THR A 12 -17.55 36.17 -38.54
C THR A 12 -16.51 35.05 -38.41
N ALA A 13 -15.49 35.27 -37.57
CA ALA A 13 -14.56 34.22 -37.22
C ALA A 13 -15.23 33.21 -36.25
N ALA A 14 -15.55 32.03 -36.75
CA ALA A 14 -16.03 30.92 -35.95
C ALA A 14 -14.84 30.34 -35.13
N MET A 15 -14.83 30.64 -33.83
CA MET A 15 -13.84 30.12 -32.87
C MET A 15 -14.25 28.70 -32.49
N PHE A 16 -13.65 27.69 -33.14
CA PHE A 16 -13.79 26.30 -32.73
C PHE A 16 -13.08 26.10 -31.43
N LEU A 17 -13.82 26.09 -30.31
CA LEU A 17 -13.32 25.53 -29.03
C LEU A 17 -13.18 24.02 -29.19
N THR A 18 -11.97 23.53 -29.45
CA THR A 18 -11.64 22.12 -29.31
C THR A 18 -11.50 21.85 -27.82
N THR A 19 -12.56 21.37 -27.19
CA THR A 19 -12.49 20.77 -25.86
C THR A 19 -11.67 19.47 -25.97
N GLY A 20 -10.37 19.57 -25.71
CA GLY A 20 -9.52 18.42 -25.60
C GLY A 20 -10.00 17.56 -24.43
N LEU A 21 -10.64 16.42 -24.72
CA LEU A 21 -10.95 15.40 -23.73
C LEU A 21 -9.62 14.81 -23.27
N ALA A 22 -9.10 15.27 -22.13
CA ALA A 22 -7.93 14.67 -21.50
C ALA A 22 -8.32 13.24 -21.10
N ILE A 23 -7.86 12.25 -21.87
CA ILE A 23 -7.94 10.83 -21.46
C ILE A 23 -6.96 10.69 -20.30
N ALA A 24 -7.49 10.72 -19.07
CA ALA A 24 -6.73 10.35 -17.90
C ALA A 24 -6.26 8.90 -18.11
N GLY A 25 -4.95 8.70 -18.19
CA GLY A 25 -4.37 7.35 -18.18
C GLY A 25 -4.78 6.61 -16.90
N PRO A 26 -4.67 5.25 -16.86
CA PRO A 26 -5.05 4.49 -15.67
C PRO A 26 -4.31 5.05 -14.46
N GLU A 27 -5.07 5.50 -13.46
CA GLU A 27 -4.53 6.02 -12.20
C GLU A 27 -3.65 4.94 -11.56
N LYS A 28 -2.38 5.27 -11.35
CA LYS A 28 -1.42 4.35 -10.75
C LYS A 28 -1.85 4.07 -9.32
N ASP A 29 -2.12 2.80 -8.97
CA ASP A 29 -2.52 2.41 -7.61
C ASP A 29 -1.51 2.99 -6.59
N PRO A 30 -1.93 3.94 -5.73
CA PRO A 30 -1.05 4.58 -4.75
C PRO A 30 -0.55 3.60 -3.69
N ILE A 31 -1.17 2.42 -3.59
CA ILE A 31 -0.82 1.34 -2.65
C ILE A 31 -0.55 0.05 -3.44
N PRO A 32 0.54 -0.04 -4.21
CA PRO A 32 0.81 -1.22 -5.03
C PRO A 32 1.09 -2.44 -4.16
N SER A 33 0.67 -3.63 -4.62
CA SER A 33 1.05 -4.87 -3.97
C SER A 33 2.57 -5.08 -4.06
N ARG A 34 3.17 -5.50 -2.95
CA ARG A 34 4.59 -5.90 -2.90
C ARG A 34 4.79 -7.37 -3.27
N VAL A 35 3.70 -8.13 -3.37
CA VAL A 35 3.74 -9.50 -3.87
C VAL A 35 3.81 -9.47 -5.39
N PRO A 36 4.75 -10.20 -6.03
CA PRO A 36 4.83 -10.34 -7.48
C PRO A 36 3.51 -10.82 -8.07
N ALA A 37 3.20 -10.39 -9.29
CA ALA A 37 1.87 -10.60 -9.89
C ALA A 37 1.48 -12.09 -10.00
N ASP A 38 2.45 -12.94 -10.34
CA ASP A 38 2.30 -14.40 -10.47
C ASP A 38 2.09 -15.11 -9.11
N LYS A 39 2.51 -14.49 -7.99
CA LYS A 39 2.38 -15.04 -6.64
C LYS A 39 1.14 -14.55 -5.88
N ARG A 40 0.48 -13.50 -6.34
CA ARG A 40 -0.65 -12.88 -5.60
C ARG A 40 -1.82 -13.81 -5.36
N SER A 41 -2.14 -14.68 -6.32
CA SER A 41 -3.27 -15.61 -6.19
C SER A 41 -3.01 -16.66 -5.11
N GLU A 42 -1.78 -17.14 -5.01
CA GLU A 42 -1.33 -18.08 -4.00
C GLU A 42 -1.25 -17.41 -2.62
N ALA A 43 -0.54 -16.30 -2.54
CA ALA A 43 -0.38 -15.53 -1.30
C ALA A 43 -1.71 -15.20 -0.62
N LYS A 44 -2.74 -14.82 -1.37
CA LYS A 44 -4.07 -14.52 -0.83
C LYS A 44 -4.79 -15.70 -0.18
N LYS A 45 -4.36 -16.91 -0.46
CA LYS A 45 -4.96 -18.14 0.10
C LYS A 45 -4.26 -18.60 1.38
N ASP A 46 -3.08 -18.05 1.67
CA ASP A 46 -2.34 -18.40 2.86
C ASP A 46 -3.09 -17.94 4.12
N LYS A 47 -3.20 -18.83 5.11
CA LYS A 47 -4.01 -18.66 6.31
C LYS A 47 -3.30 -19.26 7.53
N THR A 48 -3.71 -18.83 8.69
CA THR A 48 -3.25 -19.33 10.00
C THR A 48 -4.39 -20.01 10.75
N PRO A 49 -4.09 -20.98 11.62
CA PRO A 49 -5.08 -21.49 12.58
C PRO A 49 -5.29 -20.58 13.80
N LEU A 50 -4.51 -19.49 13.95
CA LEU A 50 -4.57 -18.61 15.11
C LEU A 50 -5.81 -17.70 15.12
N TYR A 51 -6.36 -17.39 13.93
CA TYR A 51 -7.54 -16.54 13.74
C TYR A 51 -8.07 -16.69 12.30
N ASP A 52 -9.33 -16.35 12.09
CA ASP A 52 -9.91 -16.32 10.74
C ASP A 52 -9.52 -15.05 9.98
N LYS A 53 -9.52 -13.91 10.67
CA LYS A 53 -9.06 -12.61 10.17
C LYS A 53 -8.19 -11.93 11.24
N ALA A 54 -7.12 -11.32 10.83
CA ALA A 54 -6.17 -10.71 11.76
C ALA A 54 -6.79 -9.55 12.56
N GLU A 55 -7.77 -8.85 12.00
CA GLU A 55 -8.53 -7.80 12.69
C GLU A 55 -9.40 -8.35 13.84
N GLU A 56 -9.71 -9.64 13.82
CA GLU A 56 -10.53 -10.35 14.80
C GLU A 56 -9.68 -11.19 15.79
N ALA A 57 -8.34 -11.08 15.69
CA ALA A 57 -7.42 -11.80 16.58
C ALA A 57 -7.63 -11.39 18.06
N SER A 58 -7.45 -12.36 18.96
CA SER A 58 -7.61 -12.08 20.38
C SER A 58 -6.57 -11.04 20.89
N PRO A 59 -6.90 -10.30 21.97
CA PRO A 59 -5.96 -9.34 22.55
C PRO A 59 -4.60 -9.95 22.92
N GLU A 60 -4.57 -11.21 23.30
CA GLU A 60 -3.34 -11.94 23.65
C GLU A 60 -2.45 -12.15 22.41
N ILE A 61 -3.05 -12.51 21.26
CA ILE A 61 -2.34 -12.68 19.98
C ILE A 61 -1.78 -11.33 19.53
N VAL A 62 -2.58 -10.27 19.62
CA VAL A 62 -2.16 -8.90 19.26
C VAL A 62 -1.02 -8.43 20.16
N ALA A 63 -1.09 -8.67 21.48
CA ALA A 63 -0.04 -8.32 22.43
C ALA A 63 1.26 -9.10 22.18
N ALA A 64 1.15 -10.39 21.87
CA ALA A 64 2.30 -11.20 21.47
C ALA A 64 2.91 -10.69 20.17
N GLY A 65 2.10 -10.32 19.18
CA GLY A 65 2.55 -9.71 17.93
C GLY A 65 3.29 -8.40 18.15
N LYS A 66 2.78 -7.54 19.06
CA LYS A 66 3.45 -6.31 19.47
C LYS A 66 4.84 -6.58 20.05
N ALA A 67 4.95 -7.52 20.97
CA ALA A 67 6.23 -7.88 21.59
C ALA A 67 7.26 -8.37 20.56
N ILE A 68 6.81 -9.12 19.54
CA ILE A 68 7.66 -9.58 18.45
C ILE A 68 8.06 -8.41 17.53
N PHE A 69 7.12 -7.56 17.15
CA PHE A 69 7.31 -6.40 16.28
C PHE A 69 8.35 -5.42 16.86
N GLU A 70 8.24 -5.12 18.16
CA GLU A 70 9.14 -4.21 18.88
C GLU A 70 10.45 -4.89 19.31
N GLY A 71 10.45 -6.22 19.47
CA GLY A 71 11.58 -7.02 19.96
C GLY A 71 12.31 -7.78 18.85
N LYS A 72 12.29 -9.12 18.93
CA LYS A 72 13.09 -10.01 18.07
C LYS A 72 12.83 -9.83 16.56
N GLY A 73 11.62 -9.40 16.16
CA GLY A 73 11.26 -9.14 14.77
C GLY A 73 11.90 -7.88 14.20
N THR A 74 12.35 -6.95 15.06
CA THR A 74 12.99 -5.67 14.67
C THR A 74 12.19 -4.78 13.71
N CYS A 75 10.90 -5.07 13.53
CA CYS A 75 10.03 -4.40 12.57
C CYS A 75 9.93 -2.88 12.85
N VAL A 76 9.92 -2.52 14.13
CA VAL A 76 9.88 -1.15 14.63
C VAL A 76 11.00 -0.26 14.07
N ASN A 77 12.16 -0.83 13.74
CA ASN A 77 13.31 -0.07 13.25
C ASN A 77 13.01 0.61 11.90
N CYS A 78 12.20 -0.02 11.06
CA CYS A 78 11.80 0.54 9.78
C CYS A 78 10.36 1.09 9.81
N HIS A 79 9.42 0.34 10.39
CA HIS A 79 8.00 0.68 10.37
C HIS A 79 7.57 1.68 11.44
N GLY A 80 8.44 1.95 12.42
CA GLY A 80 8.13 2.85 13.53
C GLY A 80 7.25 2.19 14.60
N LYS A 81 7.28 2.72 15.81
CA LYS A 81 6.50 2.22 16.94
C LYS A 81 5.00 2.41 16.73
N GLU A 82 4.64 3.48 16.03
CA GLU A 82 3.27 3.81 15.63
C GLU A 82 2.83 3.11 14.33
N GLY A 83 3.70 2.31 13.72
CA GLY A 83 3.40 1.60 12.47
C GLY A 83 3.28 2.50 11.21
N ASN A 84 3.66 3.77 11.30
CA ASN A 84 3.50 4.79 10.27
C ASN A 84 4.61 4.80 9.19
N GLY A 85 5.54 3.85 9.24
CA GLY A 85 6.66 3.76 8.30
C GLY A 85 7.83 4.72 8.59
N GLN A 86 7.81 5.42 9.74
CA GLN A 86 8.80 6.43 10.11
C GLN A 86 9.78 5.93 11.19
N GLY A 87 10.13 4.65 11.14
CA GLY A 87 11.17 4.12 12.01
C GLY A 87 12.55 4.70 11.63
N PRO A 88 13.51 4.71 12.59
CA PRO A 88 14.81 5.35 12.39
C PRO A 88 15.59 4.81 11.17
N ALA A 89 15.47 3.52 10.86
CA ALA A 89 16.07 2.94 9.65
C ALA A 89 15.19 3.12 8.40
N GLY A 90 13.91 3.48 8.57
CA GLY A 90 12.97 3.67 7.46
C GLY A 90 13.20 4.96 6.67
N ALA A 91 13.72 5.99 7.33
CA ALA A 91 13.87 7.34 6.75
C ALA A 91 14.79 7.41 5.52
N VAL A 92 15.74 6.47 5.39
CA VAL A 92 16.70 6.41 4.28
C VAL A 92 16.29 5.45 3.17
N LEU A 93 15.17 4.75 3.31
CA LEU A 93 14.71 3.75 2.35
C LEU A 93 13.86 4.37 1.23
N THR A 94 14.14 3.96 -0.01
CA THR A 94 13.34 4.33 -1.19
C THR A 94 12.99 3.06 -1.98
N PRO A 95 11.71 2.71 -2.11
CA PRO A 95 10.56 3.33 -1.45
C PRO A 95 10.57 3.11 0.07
N GLY A 96 9.98 4.06 0.80
CA GLY A 96 9.85 3.96 2.26
C GLY A 96 9.04 2.73 2.73
N PRO A 97 9.15 2.39 4.03
CA PRO A 97 8.38 1.32 4.63
C PRO A 97 6.87 1.55 4.50
N ARG A 98 6.10 0.47 4.57
CA ARG A 98 4.64 0.55 4.52
C ARG A 98 4.12 1.25 5.78
N ASP A 99 3.18 2.18 5.57
CA ASP A 99 2.40 2.82 6.62
C ASP A 99 1.20 1.91 6.97
N PHE A 100 1.22 1.29 8.15
CA PHE A 100 0.16 0.41 8.64
C PHE A 100 -0.99 1.18 9.30
N THR A 101 -0.87 2.51 9.50
CA THR A 101 -2.01 3.33 9.96
C THR A 101 -2.99 3.61 8.81
N ASN A 102 -2.60 3.32 7.57
CA ASN A 102 -3.43 3.52 6.39
C ASN A 102 -4.46 2.40 6.23
N CYS A 103 -5.70 2.64 6.67
CA CYS A 103 -6.79 1.66 6.59
C CYS A 103 -7.13 1.24 5.15
N LYS A 104 -6.90 2.09 4.14
CA LYS A 104 -7.06 1.70 2.72
C LYS A 104 -6.08 0.59 2.32
N PHE A 105 -4.88 0.59 2.89
CA PHE A 105 -3.92 -0.50 2.70
C PHE A 105 -4.48 -1.81 3.24
N HIS A 106 -4.99 -1.82 4.47
CA HIS A 106 -5.56 -3.03 5.10
C HIS A 106 -6.76 -3.56 4.33
N LYS A 107 -7.65 -2.70 3.83
CA LYS A 107 -8.79 -3.11 2.99
C LYS A 107 -8.36 -3.75 1.66
N LYS A 108 -7.23 -3.30 1.09
CA LYS A 108 -6.73 -3.81 -0.20
C LYS A 108 -5.89 -5.08 -0.09
N ARG A 109 -5.28 -5.38 1.06
CA ARG A 109 -4.34 -6.48 1.24
C ARG A 109 -4.90 -7.56 2.14
N LYS A 110 -4.78 -8.82 1.69
CA LYS A 110 -5.13 -9.97 2.51
C LYS A 110 -3.95 -10.34 3.42
N ASP A 111 -4.24 -11.00 4.53
CA ASP A 111 -3.23 -11.40 5.53
C ASP A 111 -2.14 -12.28 4.92
N GLY A 112 -2.50 -13.20 4.05
CA GLY A 112 -1.53 -14.02 3.31
C GLY A 112 -0.61 -13.21 2.39
N GLU A 113 -1.04 -12.04 1.86
CA GLU A 113 -0.15 -11.15 1.11
C GLU A 113 0.88 -10.49 2.05
N LEU A 114 0.50 -10.19 3.30
CA LEU A 114 1.41 -9.67 4.33
C LEU A 114 2.39 -10.77 4.74
N MET A 115 1.90 -12.00 5.00
CA MET A 115 2.74 -13.15 5.29
C MET A 115 3.75 -13.41 4.18
N TRP A 116 3.33 -13.34 2.91
CA TRP A 116 4.23 -13.53 1.79
C TRP A 116 5.41 -12.53 1.84
N VAL A 117 5.12 -11.25 2.14
CA VAL A 117 6.15 -10.21 2.25
C VAL A 117 7.09 -10.47 3.43
N ILE A 118 6.59 -10.90 4.59
CA ILE A 118 7.42 -11.21 5.74
C ILE A 118 8.32 -12.43 5.46
N LYS A 119 7.79 -13.44 4.74
CA LYS A 119 8.55 -14.66 4.36
C LYS A 119 9.60 -14.40 3.28
N ASN A 120 9.28 -13.60 2.28
CA ASN A 120 10.08 -13.49 1.05
C ASN A 120 10.75 -12.11 0.89
N GLY A 121 10.45 -11.17 1.78
CA GLY A 121 10.83 -9.78 1.59
C GLY A 121 9.98 -9.08 0.50
N SER A 122 10.42 -7.89 0.12
CA SER A 122 9.78 -7.12 -0.94
C SER A 122 10.83 -6.70 -1.96
N PRO A 123 10.94 -7.39 -3.10
CA PRO A 123 11.95 -7.11 -4.12
C PRO A 123 12.00 -5.63 -4.51
N GLY A 124 13.19 -5.06 -4.62
CA GLY A 124 13.41 -3.65 -4.94
C GLY A 124 13.14 -2.68 -3.79
N THR A 125 13.05 -3.17 -2.55
CA THR A 125 12.89 -2.35 -1.34
C THR A 125 13.83 -2.81 -0.23
N GLY A 126 13.86 -2.07 0.89
CA GLY A 126 14.62 -2.47 2.08
C GLY A 126 13.98 -3.57 2.93
N MET A 127 12.79 -4.08 2.58
CA MET A 127 12.14 -5.16 3.32
C MET A 127 12.76 -6.50 2.96
N VAL A 128 13.51 -7.08 3.87
CA VAL A 128 14.18 -8.38 3.75
C VAL A 128 13.30 -9.54 4.22
N PRO A 129 13.56 -10.79 3.80
CA PRO A 129 12.93 -11.98 4.38
C PRO A 129 13.26 -12.13 5.87
N LEU A 130 12.25 -12.44 6.68
CA LEU A 130 12.41 -12.63 8.14
C LEU A 130 12.11 -14.05 8.60
N VAL A 131 11.33 -14.81 7.86
CA VAL A 131 10.99 -16.21 8.18
C VAL A 131 11.84 -17.14 7.32
N PRO A 132 12.43 -18.20 7.87
CA PRO A 132 12.42 -18.57 9.29
C PRO A 132 13.61 -17.99 10.09
N ALA A 133 14.50 -17.22 9.47
CA ALA A 133 15.80 -16.86 10.03
C ALA A 133 15.72 -15.95 11.27
N THR A 134 14.77 -15.04 11.31
CA THR A 134 14.62 -14.05 12.41
C THR A 134 13.46 -14.39 13.32
N ILE A 135 12.33 -14.79 12.75
CA ILE A 135 11.10 -15.15 13.45
C ILE A 135 10.49 -16.42 12.84
N SER A 136 9.69 -17.15 13.64
CA SER A 136 8.92 -18.27 13.13
C SER A 136 7.74 -17.81 12.27
N GLU A 137 7.15 -18.73 11.52
CA GLU A 137 5.91 -18.47 10.77
C GLU A 137 4.75 -18.10 11.70
N GLU A 138 4.64 -18.77 12.84
CA GLU A 138 3.65 -18.46 13.87
C GLU A 138 3.83 -17.04 14.44
N ASP A 139 5.09 -16.66 14.71
CA ASP A 139 5.41 -15.29 15.11
C ASP A 139 4.98 -14.25 14.06
N ALA A 140 5.22 -14.54 12.78
CA ALA A 140 4.83 -13.66 11.69
C ALA A 140 3.31 -13.47 11.63
N TRP A 141 2.51 -14.52 11.85
CA TRP A 141 1.05 -14.38 11.95
C TRP A 141 0.62 -13.50 13.12
N LYS A 142 1.27 -13.62 14.28
CA LYS A 142 1.01 -12.72 15.44
C LYS A 142 1.38 -11.27 15.10
N VAL A 143 2.49 -11.05 14.39
CA VAL A 143 2.88 -9.71 13.90
C VAL A 143 1.82 -9.13 12.98
N ILE A 144 1.26 -9.91 12.04
CA ILE A 144 0.20 -9.47 11.14
C ILE A 144 -1.04 -9.02 11.92
N ALA A 145 -1.44 -9.76 12.97
CA ALA A 145 -2.54 -9.34 13.84
C ALA A 145 -2.26 -7.97 14.49
N TYR A 146 -1.03 -7.74 14.95
CA TYR A 146 -0.64 -6.45 15.50
C TYR A 146 -0.60 -5.34 14.42
N GLU A 147 -0.08 -5.62 13.22
CA GLU A 147 -0.08 -4.66 12.10
C GLU A 147 -1.49 -4.19 11.76
N ARG A 148 -2.48 -5.08 11.79
CA ARG A 148 -3.89 -4.74 11.56
C ARG A 148 -4.44 -3.80 12.64
N SER A 149 -3.97 -3.89 13.86
CA SER A 149 -4.43 -3.07 14.99
C SER A 149 -4.01 -1.59 14.89
N PHE A 150 -3.10 -1.23 14.00
CA PHE A 150 -2.74 0.18 13.76
C PHE A 150 -3.82 0.96 12.99
N CYS A 151 -4.65 0.28 12.22
CA CYS A 151 -5.79 0.89 11.56
C CYS A 151 -6.95 1.05 12.56
N LYS A 152 -7.22 2.29 12.94
CA LYS A 152 -8.39 2.66 13.78
C LYS A 152 -9.37 3.41 12.88
N GLU A 153 -10.53 2.84 12.62
CA GLU A 153 -11.67 3.50 11.96
C GLU A 153 -12.53 4.24 12.96
#